data_558a6184e094ff9bed2c24a4edf791d0
#
_entry.id   558a6184e094ff9bed2c24a4edf791d0
#
_cell.length_a   1.000
_cell.length_b   1.000
_cell.length_c   1.000
_cell.angle_alpha   90.00
_cell.angle_beta   90.00
_cell.angle_gamma   90.00
#
_symmetry.space_group_name_H-M   'P 1'
#
loop_
_entity.id
_entity.type
_entity.pdbx_description
1 polymer ?
#
loop_
_entity_poly.entity_id
_entity_poly.type
_entity_poly.pdbx_seq_one_letter_code
_entity_poly.pdbx_strand_id
1 'polypeptide(L)'
;IANSIRDEIPGTIKFIFQPAEEVALGALDMMADGVLDGVDGMFGMHVWSELPAGQVSLEAGGRMAATDQFEITITGKSGHAALPHKCVDATPCMAATIMDLQTVVSRQVNPVSPLVLTVGKVTSGTRWNVISGSAKIEGTVRSLDSESRDMAEESVKRIAANTAASYRCTAEVKYDRL
;
A
#
# COMPACT_ATOMS: atom_id res chain seq x y z
N ILE A 1 -14.29 33.69 0.32
CA ILE A 1 -13.04 34.49 0.39
C ILE A 1 -12.54 34.79 -1.01
N ALA A 2 -12.18 33.82 -1.88
CA ALA A 2 -11.66 34.09 -3.24
C ALA A 2 -12.56 35.05 -4.04
N ASN A 3 -13.89 34.87 -3.96
CA ASN A 3 -14.83 35.77 -4.64
C ASN A 3 -14.87 37.20 -4.06
N SER A 4 -14.58 37.38 -2.77
CA SER A 4 -14.58 38.70 -2.15
C SER A 4 -13.33 39.54 -2.45
N ILE A 5 -12.26 38.91 -2.95
CA ILE A 5 -11.00 39.53 -3.37
C ILE A 5 -10.74 39.35 -4.87
N ARG A 6 -11.79 39.04 -5.63
CA ARG A 6 -11.68 38.68 -7.05
C ARG A 6 -10.91 39.70 -7.88
N ASP A 7 -11.17 40.99 -7.62
CA ASP A 7 -10.57 42.07 -8.40
C ASP A 7 -9.09 42.34 -8.00
N GLU A 8 -8.62 41.71 -6.93
CA GLU A 8 -7.23 41.79 -6.45
C GLU A 8 -6.35 40.62 -6.97
N ILE A 9 -6.98 39.60 -7.59
CA ILE A 9 -6.29 38.40 -8.05
C ILE A 9 -5.79 38.60 -9.49
N PRO A 10 -4.49 38.66 -9.75
CA PRO A 10 -3.92 38.86 -11.08
C PRO A 10 -3.89 37.55 -11.88
N GLY A 11 -5.05 36.94 -12.14
CA GLY A 11 -5.10 35.67 -12.86
C GLY A 11 -6.45 34.96 -12.75
N THR A 12 -6.45 33.67 -13.01
CA THR A 12 -7.65 32.80 -12.99
C THR A 12 -7.53 31.79 -11.87
N ILE A 13 -8.60 31.61 -11.09
CA ILE A 13 -8.72 30.53 -10.12
C ILE A 13 -9.70 29.50 -10.67
N LYS A 14 -9.24 28.27 -10.85
CA LYS A 14 -10.05 27.11 -11.20
C LYS A 14 -10.35 26.31 -9.92
N PHE A 15 -11.61 26.17 -9.54
CA PHE A 15 -12.03 25.34 -8.42
C PHE A 15 -12.22 23.90 -8.89
N ILE A 16 -11.55 22.95 -8.23
CA ILE A 16 -11.58 21.54 -8.56
C ILE A 16 -12.26 20.78 -7.42
N PHE A 17 -13.31 20.03 -7.72
CA PHE A 17 -14.04 19.19 -6.78
C PHE A 17 -13.83 17.73 -7.17
N GLN A 18 -12.84 17.08 -6.56
CA GLN A 18 -12.44 15.72 -6.89
C GLN A 18 -13.43 14.70 -6.31
N PRO A 19 -14.01 13.80 -7.13
CA PRO A 19 -14.75 12.65 -6.64
C PRO A 19 -13.81 11.50 -6.27
N ALA A 20 -14.32 10.50 -5.53
CA ALA A 20 -13.65 9.21 -5.30
C ALA A 20 -12.21 9.31 -4.75
N GLU A 21 -11.94 10.29 -3.86
CA GLU A 21 -10.62 10.49 -3.26
C GLU A 21 -10.19 9.25 -2.45
N GLU A 22 -11.10 8.69 -1.64
CA GLU A 22 -10.85 7.56 -0.73
C GLU A 22 -10.46 6.23 -1.44
N VAL A 23 -10.68 6.16 -2.74
CA VAL A 23 -10.29 5.01 -3.57
C VAL A 23 -9.22 5.37 -4.62
N ALA A 24 -8.65 6.59 -4.53
CA ALA A 24 -7.56 7.11 -5.35
C ALA A 24 -7.81 7.08 -6.88
N LEU A 25 -9.06 7.11 -7.34
CA LEU A 25 -9.42 7.03 -8.76
C LEU A 25 -9.79 8.37 -9.38
N GLY A 26 -10.52 9.23 -8.66
CA GLY A 26 -11.10 10.43 -9.23
C GLY A 26 -10.11 11.47 -9.77
N ALA A 27 -8.90 11.53 -9.21
CA ALA A 27 -7.85 12.43 -9.68
C ALA A 27 -7.40 12.08 -11.10
N LEU A 28 -7.17 10.80 -11.39
CA LEU A 28 -6.72 10.32 -12.71
C LEU A 28 -7.78 10.58 -13.78
N ASP A 29 -9.06 10.32 -13.48
CA ASP A 29 -10.16 10.57 -14.39
C ASP A 29 -10.28 12.07 -14.74
N MET A 30 -10.21 12.94 -13.73
CA MET A 30 -10.24 14.39 -13.93
C MET A 30 -9.02 14.89 -14.72
N MET A 31 -7.85 14.31 -14.51
CA MET A 31 -6.65 14.63 -15.29
C MET A 31 -6.82 14.22 -16.76
N ALA A 32 -7.40 13.05 -17.01
CA ALA A 32 -7.72 12.59 -18.36
C ALA A 32 -8.74 13.51 -19.06
N ASP A 33 -9.66 14.11 -18.30
CA ASP A 33 -10.64 15.12 -18.78
C ASP A 33 -10.03 16.53 -18.95
N GLY A 34 -8.71 16.71 -18.75
CA GLY A 34 -8.01 17.97 -18.96
C GLY A 34 -8.20 19.00 -17.84
N VAL A 35 -8.49 18.56 -16.60
CA VAL A 35 -8.70 19.49 -15.46
C VAL A 35 -7.48 20.36 -15.18
N LEU A 36 -6.28 19.89 -15.56
CA LEU A 36 -5.02 20.61 -15.36
C LEU A 36 -4.60 21.49 -16.55
N ASP A 37 -5.39 21.52 -17.63
CA ASP A 37 -5.06 22.32 -18.80
C ASP A 37 -5.08 23.82 -18.45
N GLY A 38 -3.95 24.49 -18.71
CA GLY A 38 -3.76 25.90 -18.39
C GLY A 38 -3.61 26.20 -16.89
N VAL A 39 -3.26 25.22 -16.07
CA VAL A 39 -3.01 25.38 -14.64
C VAL A 39 -1.49 25.50 -14.41
N ASP A 40 -1.05 26.67 -13.92
CA ASP A 40 0.38 26.94 -13.62
C ASP A 40 0.76 26.45 -12.19
N GLY A 41 -0.21 26.33 -11.30
CA GLY A 41 0.00 25.86 -9.92
C GLY A 41 -1.27 25.34 -9.31
N MET A 42 -1.11 24.40 -8.36
CA MET A 42 -2.22 23.78 -7.65
C MET A 42 -2.04 23.92 -6.15
N PHE A 43 -3.12 24.14 -5.43
CA PHE A 43 -3.19 24.18 -3.99
C PHE A 43 -4.32 23.27 -3.50
N GLY A 44 -4.01 22.42 -2.51
CA GLY A 44 -4.98 21.58 -1.82
C GLY A 44 -4.84 21.67 -0.32
N MET A 45 -5.92 21.39 0.41
CA MET A 45 -5.92 21.30 1.87
C MET A 45 -6.53 19.99 2.30
N HIS A 46 -5.94 19.41 3.35
CA HIS A 46 -6.50 18.26 4.04
C HIS A 46 -6.77 18.63 5.51
N VAL A 47 -7.91 18.22 6.04
CA VAL A 47 -8.19 18.34 7.48
C VAL A 47 -7.42 17.27 8.23
N TRP A 48 -6.86 17.60 9.40
CA TRP A 48 -6.04 16.69 10.18
C TRP A 48 -6.45 16.74 11.65
N SER A 49 -6.84 15.61 12.22
CA SER A 49 -7.44 15.55 13.56
C SER A 49 -6.48 15.96 14.68
N GLU A 50 -5.19 15.76 14.49
CA GLU A 50 -4.15 16.12 15.45
C GLU A 50 -3.73 17.61 15.39
N LEU A 51 -4.18 18.34 14.36
CA LEU A 51 -3.88 19.77 14.22
C LEU A 51 -4.97 20.59 14.91
N PRO A 52 -4.64 21.43 15.91
CA PRO A 52 -5.62 22.27 16.59
C PRO A 52 -6.34 23.21 15.63
N ALA A 53 -7.64 23.45 15.86
CA ALA A 53 -8.44 24.39 15.07
C ALA A 53 -7.78 25.79 15.05
N GLY A 54 -7.76 26.42 13.87
CA GLY A 54 -7.12 27.72 13.65
C GLY A 54 -5.62 27.64 13.33
N GLN A 55 -5.04 26.44 13.27
CA GLN A 55 -3.66 26.24 12.83
C GLN A 55 -3.61 25.64 11.41
N VAL A 56 -2.55 25.97 10.69
CA VAL A 56 -2.23 25.42 9.37
C VAL A 56 -0.76 24.97 9.39
N SER A 57 -0.50 23.76 8.90
CA SER A 57 0.84 23.24 8.73
C SER A 57 1.30 23.42 7.28
N LEU A 58 2.38 24.17 7.08
CA LEU A 58 2.91 24.60 5.78
C LEU A 58 4.39 24.23 5.58
N GLU A 59 4.90 23.25 6.33
CA GLU A 59 6.29 22.82 6.19
C GLU A 59 6.59 22.29 4.80
N ALA A 60 7.76 22.62 4.26
CA ALA A 60 8.23 22.12 2.99
C ALA A 60 8.62 20.63 3.07
N GLY A 61 8.50 19.91 1.96
CA GLY A 61 8.86 18.49 1.84
C GLY A 61 7.67 17.57 1.62
N GLY A 62 7.89 16.28 1.72
CA GLY A 62 6.85 15.26 1.61
C GLY A 62 5.90 15.32 2.78
N ARG A 63 4.62 15.54 2.51
CA ARG A 63 3.57 15.70 3.54
C ARG A 63 2.61 14.52 3.58
N MET A 64 2.33 13.93 2.43
CA MET A 64 1.42 12.80 2.27
C MET A 64 2.20 11.65 1.65
N ALA A 65 2.07 10.46 2.24
CA ALA A 65 2.70 9.27 1.72
C ALA A 65 1.92 8.70 0.53
N ALA A 66 2.63 8.13 -0.42
CA ALA A 66 2.03 7.26 -1.42
C ALA A 66 1.37 6.06 -0.74
N THR A 67 0.31 5.57 -1.35
CA THR A 67 -0.46 4.41 -0.86
C THR A 67 -0.32 3.27 -1.85
N ASP A 68 0.15 2.11 -1.37
CA ASP A 68 0.14 0.88 -2.16
C ASP A 68 -0.59 -0.21 -1.38
N GLN A 69 -1.19 -1.12 -2.12
CA GLN A 69 -1.82 -2.33 -1.60
C GLN A 69 -1.12 -3.55 -2.17
N PHE A 70 -0.91 -4.57 -1.36
CA PHE A 70 -0.45 -5.87 -1.85
C PHE A 70 -1.32 -7.01 -1.35
N GLU A 71 -1.41 -8.02 -2.19
CA GLU A 71 -2.05 -9.29 -1.90
C GLU A 71 -1.09 -10.42 -2.29
N ILE A 72 -0.82 -11.34 -1.36
CA ILE A 72 0.01 -12.51 -1.59
C ILE A 72 -0.85 -13.74 -1.44
N THR A 73 -1.00 -14.51 -2.51
CA THR A 73 -1.66 -15.81 -2.49
C THR A 73 -0.61 -16.91 -2.46
N ILE A 74 -0.58 -17.68 -1.37
CA ILE A 74 0.33 -18.81 -1.18
C ILE A 74 -0.44 -20.10 -1.52
N THR A 75 0.13 -20.92 -2.38
CA THR A 75 -0.44 -22.21 -2.80
C THR A 75 0.46 -23.36 -2.39
N GLY A 76 -0.10 -24.28 -1.61
CA GLY A 76 0.49 -25.53 -1.18
C GLY A 76 -0.35 -26.73 -1.62
N LYS A 77 -0.48 -27.76 -0.76
CA LYS A 77 -1.28 -28.96 -1.01
C LYS A 77 -2.01 -29.38 0.25
N SER A 78 -3.32 -29.31 0.24
CA SER A 78 -4.20 -29.70 1.35
C SER A 78 -4.17 -31.22 1.60
N GLY A 79 -4.53 -31.60 2.84
CA GLY A 79 -4.75 -32.99 3.22
C GLY A 79 -5.02 -33.20 4.69
N HIS A 80 -5.04 -34.46 5.13
CA HIS A 80 -5.34 -34.83 6.51
C HIS A 80 -4.20 -34.41 7.45
N ALA A 81 -4.55 -33.73 8.55
CA ALA A 81 -3.56 -33.15 9.50
C ALA A 81 -2.61 -34.20 10.11
N ALA A 82 -3.03 -35.46 10.25
CA ALA A 82 -2.17 -36.54 10.74
C ALA A 82 -1.21 -37.10 9.68
N LEU A 83 -1.26 -36.63 8.43
CA LEU A 83 -0.41 -37.08 7.34
C LEU A 83 0.37 -35.91 6.68
N PRO A 84 1.09 -35.07 7.47
CA PRO A 84 1.74 -33.85 6.95
C PRO A 84 2.77 -34.13 5.86
N HIS A 85 3.41 -35.29 5.87
CA HIS A 85 4.41 -35.69 4.86
C HIS A 85 3.83 -35.89 3.45
N LYS A 86 2.50 -35.98 3.31
CA LYS A 86 1.79 -36.08 2.02
C LYS A 86 1.24 -34.74 1.52
N CYS A 87 1.43 -33.68 2.31
CA CYS A 87 0.87 -32.35 2.08
C CYS A 87 1.96 -31.31 1.88
N VAL A 88 1.56 -30.09 1.55
CA VAL A 88 2.38 -28.86 1.58
C VAL A 88 1.56 -27.81 2.30
N ASP A 89 1.96 -27.48 3.53
CA ASP A 89 1.17 -26.62 4.42
C ASP A 89 1.41 -25.14 4.12
N ALA A 90 0.37 -24.43 3.66
CA ALA A 90 0.44 -23.02 3.38
C ALA A 90 0.43 -22.15 4.66
N THR A 91 -0.02 -22.66 5.81
CA THR A 91 -0.13 -21.88 7.05
C THR A 91 1.25 -21.51 7.64
N PRO A 92 2.20 -22.44 7.85
CA PRO A 92 3.54 -22.09 8.29
C PRO A 92 4.29 -21.22 7.28
N CYS A 93 4.09 -21.46 5.98
CA CYS A 93 4.63 -20.62 4.92
C CYS A 93 4.14 -19.17 5.04
N MET A 94 2.85 -18.98 5.24
CA MET A 94 2.24 -17.66 5.48
C MET A 94 2.87 -16.97 6.70
N ALA A 95 3.00 -17.67 7.82
CA ALA A 95 3.58 -17.11 9.04
C ALA A 95 5.03 -16.66 8.83
N ALA A 96 5.85 -17.48 8.16
CA ALA A 96 7.22 -17.12 7.80
C ALA A 96 7.27 -15.91 6.86
N THR A 97 6.43 -15.88 5.83
CA THR A 97 6.34 -14.74 4.89
C THR A 97 6.03 -13.44 5.63
N ILE A 98 5.09 -13.45 6.58
CA ILE A 98 4.76 -12.27 7.40
C ILE A 98 5.98 -11.78 8.19
N MET A 99 6.72 -12.69 8.81
CA MET A 99 7.92 -12.34 9.58
C MET A 99 9.05 -11.82 8.68
N ASP A 100 9.27 -12.46 7.53
CA ASP A 100 10.30 -12.04 6.57
C ASP A 100 9.99 -10.65 5.96
N LEU A 101 8.72 -10.33 5.72
CA LEU A 101 8.29 -9.00 5.25
C LEU A 101 8.67 -7.88 6.23
N GLN A 102 8.76 -8.14 7.55
CA GLN A 102 9.20 -7.13 8.51
C GLN A 102 10.65 -6.69 8.27
N THR A 103 11.45 -7.53 7.60
CA THR A 103 12.84 -7.20 7.26
C THR A 103 12.96 -6.11 6.20
N VAL A 104 11.93 -5.86 5.43
CA VAL A 104 11.91 -4.76 4.44
C VAL A 104 12.18 -3.44 5.15
N VAL A 105 11.37 -3.11 6.16
CA VAL A 105 11.53 -1.86 6.93
C VAL A 105 12.75 -1.91 7.83
N SER A 106 12.98 -3.04 8.52
CA SER A 106 14.01 -3.09 9.57
C SER A 106 15.43 -3.31 9.04
N ARG A 107 15.63 -3.78 7.79
CA ARG A 107 16.95 -4.20 7.27
C ARG A 107 17.27 -3.72 5.85
N GLN A 108 16.31 -3.23 5.08
CA GLN A 108 16.52 -2.88 3.66
C GLN A 108 16.34 -1.39 3.39
N VAL A 109 15.44 -0.73 4.10
CA VAL A 109 15.20 0.71 3.99
C VAL A 109 16.32 1.49 4.66
N ASN A 110 16.72 2.61 4.07
CA ASN A 110 17.58 3.58 4.73
C ASN A 110 16.85 4.09 6.00
N PRO A 111 17.47 4.04 7.20
CA PRO A 111 16.82 4.44 8.45
C PRO A 111 16.26 5.87 8.49
N VAL A 112 16.72 6.75 7.60
CA VAL A 112 16.23 8.14 7.50
C VAL A 112 15.13 8.30 6.44
N SER A 113 14.80 7.25 5.69
CA SER A 113 13.72 7.25 4.69
C SER A 113 12.46 6.60 5.29
N PRO A 114 11.37 7.37 5.48
CA PRO A 114 10.15 6.82 6.06
C PRO A 114 9.51 5.79 5.13
N LEU A 115 9.35 4.57 5.61
CA LEU A 115 8.57 3.52 4.97
C LEU A 115 7.74 2.77 6.01
N VAL A 116 6.47 2.52 5.69
CA VAL A 116 5.59 1.64 6.46
C VAL A 116 5.20 0.46 5.59
N LEU A 117 5.31 -0.75 6.11
CA LEU A 117 4.77 -1.98 5.54
C LEU A 117 3.94 -2.68 6.61
N THR A 118 2.66 -2.85 6.35
CA THR A 118 1.73 -3.47 7.32
C THR A 118 0.97 -4.60 6.66
N VAL A 119 0.98 -5.76 7.30
CA VAL A 119 0.05 -6.85 7.00
C VAL A 119 -1.21 -6.61 7.83
N GLY A 120 -2.31 -6.29 7.16
CA GLY A 120 -3.57 -5.94 7.82
C GLY A 120 -4.55 -7.10 7.93
N LYS A 121 -4.45 -8.09 7.02
CA LYS A 121 -5.37 -9.22 7.01
C LYS A 121 -4.69 -10.49 6.53
N VAL A 122 -5.04 -11.61 7.14
CA VAL A 122 -4.57 -12.95 6.75
C VAL A 122 -5.70 -13.96 6.79
N THR A 123 -5.63 -14.95 5.90
CA THR A 123 -6.62 -16.04 5.86
C THR A 123 -5.91 -17.34 5.51
N SER A 124 -6.14 -18.40 6.26
CA SER A 124 -5.64 -19.74 5.97
C SER A 124 -6.50 -20.81 6.64
N GLY A 125 -6.61 -21.96 5.98
CA GLY A 125 -7.31 -23.14 6.51
C GLY A 125 -8.83 -23.06 6.45
N THR A 126 -9.46 -24.22 6.58
CA THR A 126 -10.91 -24.39 6.54
C THR A 126 -11.44 -25.18 7.76
N ARG A 127 -10.61 -26.07 8.31
CA ARG A 127 -10.96 -26.90 9.49
C ARG A 127 -9.70 -27.20 10.30
N TRP A 128 -9.87 -27.40 11.60
CA TRP A 128 -8.80 -27.68 12.55
C TRP A 128 -7.98 -28.96 12.26
N ASN A 129 -8.57 -29.94 11.57
CA ASN A 129 -7.95 -31.24 11.25
C ASN A 129 -7.57 -31.41 9.77
N VAL A 130 -7.49 -30.31 9.02
CA VAL A 130 -7.12 -30.27 7.60
C VAL A 130 -5.94 -29.32 7.41
N ILE A 131 -4.85 -29.81 6.80
CA ILE A 131 -3.73 -28.96 6.38
C ILE A 131 -4.19 -28.00 5.29
N SER A 132 -3.88 -26.73 5.45
CA SER A 132 -4.26 -25.72 4.48
C SER A 132 -3.43 -25.83 3.19
N GLY A 133 -4.11 -25.98 2.09
CA GLY A 133 -3.50 -25.93 0.74
C GLY A 133 -3.41 -24.52 0.18
N SER A 134 -3.93 -23.49 0.88
CA SER A 134 -3.88 -22.12 0.42
C SER A 134 -3.88 -21.15 1.60
N ALA A 135 -3.14 -20.06 1.47
CA ALA A 135 -3.18 -18.94 2.42
C ALA A 135 -3.13 -17.61 1.65
N LYS A 136 -3.69 -16.56 2.25
CA LYS A 136 -3.73 -15.22 1.69
C LYS A 136 -3.24 -14.20 2.72
N ILE A 137 -2.40 -13.27 2.28
CA ILE A 137 -1.90 -12.14 3.05
C ILE A 137 -2.31 -10.87 2.30
N GLU A 138 -2.91 -9.92 2.99
CA GLU A 138 -3.29 -8.61 2.43
C GLU A 138 -2.66 -7.52 3.29
N GLY A 139 -2.06 -6.53 2.64
CA GLY A 139 -1.35 -5.47 3.34
C GLY A 139 -1.20 -4.18 2.55
N THR A 140 -0.56 -3.22 3.17
CA THR A 140 -0.34 -1.89 2.60
C THR A 140 1.10 -1.44 2.79
N VAL A 141 1.56 -0.61 1.84
CA VAL A 141 2.84 0.10 1.94
C VAL A 141 2.58 1.60 1.87
N ARG A 142 3.35 2.37 2.65
CA ARG A 142 3.37 3.84 2.63
C ARG A 142 4.80 4.31 2.47
N SER A 143 5.05 5.21 1.52
CA SER A 143 6.37 5.78 1.26
C SER A 143 6.28 7.26 0.90
N LEU A 144 7.34 8.02 1.17
CA LEU A 144 7.43 9.44 0.82
C LEU A 144 8.30 9.71 -0.41
N ASP A 145 9.00 8.71 -0.91
CA ASP A 145 9.87 8.81 -2.08
C ASP A 145 9.71 7.59 -3.01
N SER A 146 10.02 7.77 -4.29
CA SER A 146 9.86 6.74 -5.31
C SER A 146 10.86 5.58 -5.15
N GLU A 147 12.07 5.86 -4.70
CA GLU A 147 13.11 4.84 -4.53
C GLU A 147 12.71 3.82 -3.46
N SER A 148 12.26 4.30 -2.30
CA SER A 148 11.71 3.45 -1.22
C SER A 148 10.47 2.69 -1.66
N ARG A 149 9.60 3.32 -2.48
CA ARG A 149 8.40 2.68 -3.05
C ARG A 149 8.75 1.52 -3.97
N ASP A 150 9.68 1.74 -4.90
CA ASP A 150 10.13 0.74 -5.87
C ASP A 150 10.82 -0.44 -5.16
N MET A 151 11.69 -0.15 -4.21
CA MET A 151 12.38 -1.14 -3.40
C MET A 151 11.40 -1.98 -2.58
N ALA A 152 10.35 -1.37 -2.00
CA ALA A 152 9.35 -2.09 -1.24
C ALA A 152 8.57 -3.09 -2.10
N GLU A 153 8.11 -2.69 -3.28
CA GLU A 153 7.42 -3.59 -4.22
C GLU A 153 8.29 -4.77 -4.63
N GLU A 154 9.53 -4.50 -5.03
CA GLU A 154 10.49 -5.55 -5.40
C GLU A 154 10.74 -6.51 -4.23
N SER A 155 10.91 -5.98 -3.02
CA SER A 155 11.17 -6.78 -1.83
C SER A 155 9.98 -7.65 -1.44
N VAL A 156 8.75 -7.14 -1.52
CA VAL A 156 7.53 -7.93 -1.26
C VAL A 156 7.45 -9.11 -2.22
N LYS A 157 7.64 -8.87 -3.52
CA LYS A 157 7.61 -9.93 -4.55
C LYS A 157 8.72 -10.98 -4.32
N ARG A 158 9.94 -10.54 -4.08
CA ARG A 158 11.11 -11.39 -3.86
C ARG A 158 10.97 -12.22 -2.60
N ILE A 159 10.57 -11.63 -1.48
CA ILE A 159 10.39 -12.32 -0.20
C ILE A 159 9.29 -13.38 -0.34
N ALA A 160 8.13 -13.01 -0.86
CA ALA A 160 7.02 -13.95 -1.05
C ALA A 160 7.44 -15.18 -1.85
N ALA A 161 8.12 -14.99 -2.99
CA ALA A 161 8.56 -16.08 -3.85
C ALA A 161 9.60 -16.99 -3.17
N ASN A 162 10.62 -16.40 -2.54
CA ASN A 162 11.72 -17.18 -1.94
C ASN A 162 11.27 -17.90 -0.66
N THR A 163 10.46 -17.24 0.18
CA THR A 163 9.91 -17.90 1.38
C THR A 163 8.99 -19.05 0.97
N ALA A 164 8.09 -18.83 0.00
CA ALA A 164 7.22 -19.90 -0.49
C ALA A 164 8.01 -21.11 -1.01
N ALA A 165 9.07 -20.89 -1.78
CA ALA A 165 9.94 -21.95 -2.26
C ALA A 165 10.59 -22.75 -1.11
N SER A 166 11.00 -22.10 -0.02
CA SER A 166 11.57 -22.75 1.16
C SER A 166 10.58 -23.72 1.83
N TYR A 167 9.30 -23.47 1.72
CA TYR A 167 8.22 -24.32 2.24
C TYR A 167 7.61 -25.25 1.17
N ARG A 168 8.21 -25.35 -0.01
CA ARG A 168 7.69 -26.12 -1.15
C ARG A 168 6.33 -25.62 -1.66
N CYS A 169 5.94 -24.40 -1.27
CA CYS A 169 4.79 -23.67 -1.78
C CYS A 169 5.16 -22.83 -3.00
N THR A 170 4.16 -22.29 -3.66
CA THR A 170 4.30 -21.18 -4.61
C THR A 170 3.60 -19.94 -4.05
N ALA A 171 4.06 -18.75 -4.45
CA ALA A 171 3.40 -17.50 -4.12
C ALA A 171 3.17 -16.67 -5.37
N GLU A 172 1.98 -16.08 -5.45
CA GLU A 172 1.61 -15.05 -6.42
C GLU A 172 1.38 -13.73 -5.68
N VAL A 173 1.93 -12.66 -6.23
CA VAL A 173 1.81 -11.32 -5.62
C VAL A 173 1.09 -10.40 -6.59
N LYS A 174 -0.05 -9.87 -6.16
CA LYS A 174 -0.68 -8.70 -6.76
C LYS A 174 -0.25 -7.47 -5.97
N TYR A 175 0.26 -6.45 -6.65
CA TYR A 175 0.72 -5.20 -6.06
C TYR A 175 0.12 -4.05 -6.84
N ASP A 176 -0.69 -3.23 -6.18
CA ASP A 176 -1.41 -2.10 -6.76
C ASP A 176 -0.83 -0.80 -6.18
N ARG A 177 -0.30 0.06 -7.05
CA ARG A 177 0.11 1.44 -6.71
C ARG A 177 -1.11 2.35 -6.89
N LEU A 178 -1.55 2.98 -5.83
CA LEU A 178 -2.71 3.87 -5.80
C LEU A 178 -2.28 5.34 -5.83
#